data_780de98812df06877510933716849b7d
#
_entry.id   780de98812df06877510933716849b7d
#
_cell.length_a   1.000
_cell.length_b   1.000
_cell.length_c   1.000
_cell.angle_alpha   90.00
_cell.angle_beta   90.00
_cell.angle_gamma   90.00
#
_symmetry.space_group_name_H-M   'P 1'
#
loop_
_entity.id
_entity.type
_entity.pdbx_description
1 polymer ?
#
loop_
_entity_poly.entity_id
_entity_poly.type
_entity_poly.pdbx_seq_one_letter_code
_entity_poly.pdbx_strand_id
1 'polypeptide(L)'
;WFVDNPLAYVSELRAVRELLPSNSSGIEIGLGTGRFAAPLGIRKGVEPSRAMAELARKKGIEVITGVAEHLPFKDAEFGFVLMVTTVCFLDDIEMAFKEARRAIKPGGSFVIGFVDKDSPLGKQYQDRKDKSAFYKEATFYSVKDIVLHLEKAGFGSFEFRQTLFKPLDEM
;
A
#
# COMPACT_ATOMS: atom_id res chain seq x y z
N TRP A 1 6.58 14.94 1.87
CA TRP A 1 5.26 14.85 1.22
C TRP A 1 4.13 14.96 2.25
N PHE A 2 4.05 14.09 3.26
CA PHE A 2 2.94 14.07 4.24
C PHE A 2 2.79 15.37 5.05
N VAL A 3 3.88 16.06 5.32
CA VAL A 3 3.89 17.34 6.04
C VAL A 3 3.48 18.48 5.10
N ASP A 4 3.88 18.41 3.84
CA ASP A 4 3.62 19.44 2.84
C ASP A 4 2.21 19.32 2.23
N ASN A 5 1.60 18.12 2.32
CA ASN A 5 0.29 17.82 1.76
C ASN A 5 -0.65 17.17 2.82
N PRO A 6 -0.95 17.86 3.93
CA PRO A 6 -1.70 17.26 5.04
C PRO A 6 -3.14 16.89 4.69
N LEU A 7 -3.80 17.68 3.84
CA LEU A 7 -5.18 17.41 3.41
C LEU A 7 -5.26 16.17 2.51
N ALA A 8 -4.29 16.05 1.58
CA ALA A 8 -4.17 14.87 0.74
C ALA A 8 -3.98 13.60 1.60
N TYR A 9 -3.03 13.64 2.54
CA TYR A 9 -2.79 12.53 3.45
C TYR A 9 -4.02 12.13 4.27
N VAL A 10 -4.75 13.11 4.83
CA VAL A 10 -5.98 12.84 5.61
C VAL A 10 -7.05 12.22 4.73
N SER A 11 -7.20 12.68 3.48
CA SER A 11 -8.14 12.12 2.50
C SER A 11 -7.82 10.66 2.17
N GLU A 12 -6.55 10.37 1.90
CA GLU A 12 -6.07 9.00 1.64
C GLU A 12 -6.27 8.09 2.85
N LEU A 13 -5.89 8.55 4.04
CA LEU A 13 -6.06 7.80 5.28
C LEU A 13 -7.54 7.46 5.55
N ARG A 14 -8.44 8.41 5.26
CA ARG A 14 -9.89 8.19 5.39
C ARG A 14 -10.38 7.14 4.41
N ALA A 15 -10.01 7.23 3.14
CA ALA A 15 -10.40 6.27 2.11
C ALA A 15 -9.92 4.85 2.44
N VAL A 16 -8.67 4.71 2.90
CA VAL A 16 -8.13 3.43 3.36
C VAL A 16 -8.93 2.89 4.55
N ARG A 17 -9.22 3.75 5.55
CA ARG A 17 -9.99 3.34 6.73
C ARG A 17 -11.39 2.84 6.38
N GLU A 18 -12.06 3.45 5.42
CA GLU A 18 -13.40 3.03 4.96
C GLU A 18 -13.41 1.64 4.29
N LEU A 19 -12.27 1.23 3.69
CA LEU A 19 -12.12 -0.06 3.04
C LEU A 19 -11.62 -1.18 3.98
N LEU A 20 -11.05 -0.81 5.13
CA LEU A 20 -10.56 -1.82 6.08
C LEU A 20 -11.73 -2.51 6.80
N PRO A 21 -11.71 -3.86 6.92
CA PRO A 21 -12.73 -4.57 7.65
C PRO A 21 -12.68 -4.23 9.15
N SER A 22 -13.85 -3.95 9.72
CA SER A 22 -13.99 -3.75 11.17
C SER A 22 -13.75 -5.06 11.91
N ASN A 23 -13.11 -4.99 13.09
CA ASN A 23 -12.89 -6.14 13.99
C ASN A 23 -12.00 -7.26 13.41
N SER A 24 -11.06 -6.92 12.53
CA SER A 24 -10.13 -7.86 11.94
C SER A 24 -8.69 -7.45 12.19
N SER A 25 -7.82 -8.42 12.47
CA SER A 25 -6.38 -8.18 12.56
C SER A 25 -5.75 -8.24 11.18
N GLY A 26 -4.87 -7.31 10.89
CA GLY A 26 -4.17 -7.26 9.61
C GLY A 26 -2.75 -6.76 9.73
N ILE A 27 -2.08 -6.73 8.59
CA ILE A 27 -0.71 -6.24 8.44
C ILE A 27 -0.62 -5.19 7.35
N GLU A 28 0.43 -4.37 7.40
CA GLU A 28 0.82 -3.52 6.27
C GLU A 28 2.13 -4.02 5.65
N ILE A 29 2.14 -4.18 4.33
CA ILE A 29 3.32 -4.56 3.53
C ILE A 29 3.92 -3.29 2.91
N GLY A 30 5.24 -3.12 3.07
CA GLY A 30 5.92 -1.88 2.68
C GLY A 30 5.48 -0.71 3.54
N LEU A 31 5.37 -0.95 4.85
CA LEU A 31 4.78 0.02 5.78
C LEU A 31 5.58 1.33 5.93
N GLY A 32 6.79 1.39 5.37
CA GLY A 32 7.64 2.56 5.47
C GLY A 32 7.89 2.99 6.91
N THR A 33 7.60 4.24 7.21
CA THR A 33 7.69 4.77 8.58
C THR A 33 6.42 4.56 9.41
N GLY A 34 5.47 3.73 8.97
CA GLY A 34 4.22 3.43 9.66
C GLY A 34 3.22 4.59 9.66
N ARG A 35 3.19 5.38 8.59
CA ARG A 35 2.27 6.53 8.47
C ARG A 35 0.81 6.11 8.32
N PHE A 36 0.56 4.97 7.68
CA PHE A 36 -0.79 4.41 7.58
C PHE A 36 -1.06 3.41 8.71
N ALA A 37 -0.13 2.49 9.00
CA ALA A 37 -0.30 1.50 10.05
C ALA A 37 -0.68 2.11 11.40
N ALA A 38 0.09 3.09 11.89
CA ALA A 38 -0.10 3.64 13.24
C ALA A 38 -1.51 4.24 13.46
N PRO A 39 -2.00 5.19 12.65
CA PRO A 39 -3.32 5.78 12.84
C PRO A 39 -4.48 4.83 12.52
N LEU A 40 -4.24 3.77 11.75
CA LEU A 40 -5.22 2.72 11.46
C LEU A 40 -5.24 1.60 12.51
N GLY A 41 -4.36 1.66 13.50
CA GLY A 41 -4.29 0.65 14.57
C GLY A 41 -3.62 -0.66 14.14
N ILE A 42 -2.97 -0.70 12.98
CA ILE A 42 -2.20 -1.86 12.52
C ILE A 42 -0.90 -1.92 13.31
N ARG A 43 -0.67 -3.06 13.96
CA ARG A 43 0.43 -3.24 14.92
C ARG A 43 1.58 -4.06 14.38
N LYS A 44 1.45 -4.64 13.19
CA LYS A 44 2.46 -5.51 12.57
C LYS A 44 2.59 -5.19 11.08
N GLY A 45 3.82 -5.32 10.53
CA GLY A 45 4.03 -5.19 9.10
C GLY A 45 5.42 -5.57 8.64
N VAL A 46 5.64 -5.49 7.33
CA VAL A 46 6.89 -5.83 6.66
C VAL A 46 7.47 -4.58 6.01
N GLU A 47 8.78 -4.38 6.19
CA GLU A 47 9.50 -3.25 5.59
C GLU A 47 10.96 -3.64 5.30
N PRO A 48 11.43 -3.53 4.05
CA PRO A 48 12.81 -3.85 3.70
C PRO A 48 13.84 -2.82 4.19
N SER A 49 13.47 -1.55 4.28
CA SER A 49 14.37 -0.48 4.72
C SER A 49 14.53 -0.45 6.23
N ARG A 50 15.74 -0.76 6.73
CA ARG A 50 16.05 -0.71 8.17
C ARG A 50 15.76 0.67 8.78
N ALA A 51 16.13 1.74 8.08
CA ALA A 51 15.92 3.10 8.57
C ALA A 51 14.43 3.43 8.73
N MET A 52 13.58 3.06 7.77
CA MET A 52 12.14 3.24 7.86
C MET A 52 11.52 2.34 8.94
N ALA A 53 11.93 1.09 9.01
CA ALA A 53 11.49 0.14 10.03
C ALA A 53 11.76 0.63 11.46
N GLU A 54 12.92 1.24 11.73
CA GLU A 54 13.23 1.82 13.04
C GLU A 54 12.29 2.97 13.41
N LEU A 55 11.92 3.82 12.45
CA LEU A 55 10.96 4.89 12.67
C LEU A 55 9.54 4.35 12.96
N ALA A 56 9.16 3.27 12.28
CA ALA A 56 7.88 2.62 12.54
C ALA A 56 7.85 1.92 13.91
N ARG A 57 8.94 1.26 14.31
CA ARG A 57 9.05 0.65 15.66
C ARG A 57 8.89 1.68 16.77
N LYS A 58 9.41 2.91 16.60
CA LYS A 58 9.20 4.02 17.57
C LYS A 58 7.72 4.40 17.74
N LYS A 59 6.84 4.03 16.78
CA LYS A 59 5.39 4.21 16.86
C LYS A 59 4.66 3.00 17.44
N GLY A 60 5.39 2.01 17.97
CA GLY A 60 4.83 0.81 18.58
C GLY A 60 4.38 -0.25 17.58
N ILE A 61 4.92 -0.23 16.35
CA ILE A 61 4.63 -1.24 15.32
C ILE A 61 5.70 -2.33 15.37
N GLU A 62 5.30 -3.58 15.40
CA GLU A 62 6.17 -4.74 15.19
C GLU A 62 6.54 -4.82 13.71
N VAL A 63 7.80 -4.54 13.38
CA VAL A 63 8.27 -4.55 12.00
C VAL A 63 9.20 -5.73 11.76
N ILE A 64 8.81 -6.57 10.80
CA ILE A 64 9.65 -7.65 10.28
C ILE A 64 10.36 -7.14 9.04
N THR A 65 11.68 -7.32 9.00
CA THR A 65 12.45 -6.96 7.81
C THR A 65 12.22 -8.02 6.73
N GLY A 66 11.75 -7.59 5.55
CA GLY A 66 11.43 -8.50 4.45
C GLY A 66 10.84 -7.76 3.26
N VAL A 67 10.52 -8.51 2.23
CA VAL A 67 9.92 -8.03 0.97
C VAL A 67 8.54 -8.63 0.76
N ALA A 68 7.73 -8.00 -0.08
CA ALA A 68 6.36 -8.42 -0.35
C ALA A 68 6.29 -9.79 -1.06
N GLU A 69 7.29 -10.11 -1.84
CA GLU A 69 7.41 -11.33 -2.65
C GLU A 69 7.66 -12.60 -1.82
N HIS A 70 8.10 -12.43 -0.55
CA HIS A 70 8.40 -13.53 0.38
C HIS A 70 8.02 -13.14 1.81
N LEU A 71 6.73 -13.28 2.13
CA LEU A 71 6.21 -12.91 3.44
C LEU A 71 6.54 -13.96 4.50
N PRO A 72 7.12 -13.57 5.65
CA PRO A 72 7.50 -14.50 6.72
C PRO A 72 6.30 -14.87 7.61
N PHE A 73 5.16 -15.14 7.00
CA PHE A 73 3.90 -15.47 7.68
C PHE A 73 3.32 -16.78 7.22
N LYS A 74 2.45 -17.35 8.05
CA LYS A 74 1.71 -18.57 7.73
C LYS A 74 0.58 -18.28 6.75
N ASP A 75 0.07 -19.34 6.13
CA ASP A 75 -1.14 -19.27 5.33
C ASP A 75 -2.34 -18.86 6.20
N ALA A 76 -3.22 -18.04 5.65
CA ALA A 76 -4.45 -17.62 6.31
C ALA A 76 -4.26 -17.05 7.73
N GLU A 77 -3.21 -16.25 7.93
CA GLU A 77 -2.90 -15.68 9.25
C GLU A 77 -3.71 -14.40 9.53
N PHE A 78 -3.97 -13.58 8.52
CA PHE A 78 -4.54 -12.24 8.67
C PHE A 78 -5.94 -12.11 8.08
N GLY A 79 -6.77 -11.28 8.69
CA GLY A 79 -8.07 -10.94 8.14
C GLY A 79 -8.00 -9.91 7.03
N PHE A 80 -6.94 -9.10 6.98
CA PHE A 80 -6.65 -8.21 5.86
C PHE A 80 -5.15 -7.96 5.70
N VAL A 81 -4.77 -7.55 4.50
CA VAL A 81 -3.47 -7.00 4.16
C VAL A 81 -3.66 -5.59 3.61
N LEU A 82 -2.85 -4.66 4.04
CA LEU A 82 -2.78 -3.30 3.52
C LEU A 82 -1.46 -3.10 2.77
N MET A 83 -1.50 -2.40 1.65
CA MET A 83 -0.32 -1.96 0.89
C MET A 83 -0.58 -0.56 0.35
N VAL A 84 0.14 0.45 0.82
CA VAL A 84 -0.05 1.84 0.38
C VAL A 84 1.24 2.39 -0.21
N THR A 85 1.16 2.88 -1.45
CA THR A 85 2.30 3.45 -2.22
C THR A 85 3.51 2.50 -2.29
N THR A 86 3.26 1.20 -2.24
CA THR A 86 4.29 0.15 -2.25
C THR A 86 4.32 -0.59 -3.57
N VAL A 87 3.16 -0.77 -4.22
CA VAL A 87 3.03 -1.56 -5.44
C VAL A 87 3.96 -1.10 -6.58
N CYS A 88 4.28 0.18 -6.62
CA CYS A 88 5.18 0.74 -7.64
C CYS A 88 6.67 0.39 -7.42
N PHE A 89 7.02 -0.20 -6.28
CA PHE A 89 8.39 -0.59 -5.92
C PHE A 89 8.60 -2.11 -5.84
N LEU A 90 7.61 -2.89 -6.21
CA LEU A 90 7.70 -4.35 -6.23
C LEU A 90 8.59 -4.82 -7.38
N ASP A 91 9.47 -5.77 -7.10
CA ASP A 91 10.27 -6.43 -8.13
C ASP A 91 9.41 -7.42 -8.93
N ASP A 92 8.51 -8.15 -8.25
CA ASP A 92 7.55 -9.08 -8.85
C ASP A 92 6.14 -8.90 -8.24
N ILE A 93 5.30 -8.13 -8.91
CA ILE A 93 3.93 -7.86 -8.46
C ILE A 93 3.07 -9.13 -8.40
N GLU A 94 3.28 -10.10 -9.30
CA GLU A 94 2.49 -11.34 -9.31
C GLU A 94 2.84 -12.22 -8.10
N MET A 95 4.12 -12.31 -7.76
CA MET A 95 4.57 -13.02 -6.58
C MET A 95 4.09 -12.33 -5.30
N ALA A 96 4.25 -11.01 -5.20
CA ALA A 96 3.79 -10.23 -4.04
C ALA A 96 2.27 -10.40 -3.80
N PHE A 97 1.47 -10.37 -4.86
CA PHE A 97 0.02 -10.54 -4.73
C PHE A 97 -0.38 -11.97 -4.37
N LYS A 98 0.34 -12.98 -4.87
CA LYS A 98 0.16 -14.39 -4.44
C LYS A 98 0.51 -14.57 -2.95
N GLU A 99 1.59 -13.95 -2.48
CA GLU A 99 1.96 -13.99 -1.07
C GLU A 99 0.94 -13.28 -0.17
N ALA A 100 0.45 -12.11 -0.59
CA ALA A 100 -0.64 -11.43 0.10
C ALA A 100 -1.90 -12.33 0.15
N ARG A 101 -2.26 -12.97 -0.97
CA ARG A 101 -3.40 -13.89 -1.05
C ARG A 101 -3.23 -15.10 -0.11
N ARG A 102 -2.03 -15.67 -0.05
CA ARG A 102 -1.69 -16.79 0.83
C ARG A 102 -1.84 -16.41 2.32
N ALA A 103 -1.38 -15.23 2.69
CA ALA A 103 -1.39 -14.76 4.07
C ALA A 103 -2.79 -14.33 4.55
N ILE A 104 -3.72 -14.03 3.64
CA ILE A 104 -5.09 -13.61 3.95
C ILE A 104 -5.98 -14.82 4.21
N LYS A 105 -6.77 -14.76 5.30
CA LYS A 105 -7.81 -15.75 5.63
C LYS A 105 -8.87 -15.83 4.53
N PRO A 106 -9.56 -16.97 4.37
CA PRO A 106 -10.76 -17.04 3.54
C PRO A 106 -11.76 -15.94 3.94
N GLY A 107 -12.26 -15.19 2.95
CA GLY A 107 -13.16 -14.05 3.17
C GLY A 107 -12.48 -12.75 3.66
N GLY A 108 -11.17 -12.74 3.81
CA GLY A 108 -10.41 -11.54 4.15
C GLY A 108 -10.17 -10.62 2.95
N SER A 109 -9.59 -9.44 3.20
CA SER A 109 -9.46 -8.36 2.22
C SER A 109 -8.01 -8.00 1.94
N PHE A 110 -7.71 -7.63 0.69
CA PHE A 110 -6.47 -6.96 0.31
C PHE A 110 -6.80 -5.53 -0.09
N VAL A 111 -6.29 -4.55 0.66
CA VAL A 111 -6.50 -3.12 0.41
C VAL A 111 -5.22 -2.52 -0.15
N ILE A 112 -5.32 -1.88 -1.31
CA ILE A 112 -4.18 -1.29 -2.01
C ILE A 112 -4.45 0.19 -2.25
N GLY A 113 -3.56 1.06 -1.76
CA GLY A 113 -3.51 2.48 -2.09
C GLY A 113 -2.37 2.75 -3.06
N PHE A 114 -2.66 3.32 -4.21
CA PHE A 114 -1.64 3.64 -5.21
C PHE A 114 -2.03 4.84 -6.06
N VAL A 115 -1.06 5.42 -6.74
CA VAL A 115 -1.26 6.50 -7.71
C VAL A 115 -1.56 5.86 -9.07
N ASP A 116 -2.80 6.00 -9.53
CA ASP A 116 -3.20 5.52 -10.86
C ASP A 116 -2.46 6.29 -11.94
N LYS A 117 -1.70 5.58 -12.80
CA LYS A 117 -0.90 6.16 -13.88
C LYS A 117 -1.71 6.98 -14.88
N ASP A 118 -3.00 6.66 -15.03
CA ASP A 118 -3.90 7.32 -15.99
C ASP A 118 -4.55 8.59 -15.39
N SER A 119 -4.43 8.79 -14.06
CA SER A 119 -4.91 9.98 -13.37
C SER A 119 -4.05 11.23 -13.68
N PRO A 120 -4.59 12.45 -13.50
CA PRO A 120 -3.80 13.67 -13.64
C PRO A 120 -2.54 13.67 -12.76
N LEU A 121 -2.65 13.22 -11.51
CA LEU A 121 -1.53 13.11 -10.58
C LEU A 121 -0.51 12.05 -11.03
N GLY A 122 -0.98 10.91 -11.51
CA GLY A 122 -0.12 9.84 -12.03
C GLY A 122 0.69 10.29 -13.26
N LYS A 123 0.08 11.02 -14.18
CA LYS A 123 0.78 11.63 -15.32
C LYS A 123 1.87 12.60 -14.86
N GLN A 124 1.55 13.48 -13.91
CA GLN A 124 2.52 14.42 -13.34
C GLN A 124 3.71 13.70 -12.68
N TYR A 125 3.47 12.58 -11.99
CA TYR A 125 4.55 11.78 -11.38
C TYR A 125 5.40 11.08 -12.42
N GLN A 126 4.81 10.54 -13.48
CA GLN A 126 5.54 9.94 -14.60
C GLN A 126 6.41 10.97 -15.32
N ASP A 127 5.90 12.17 -15.63
CA ASP A 127 6.65 13.25 -16.28
C ASP A 127 7.85 13.73 -15.45
N ARG A 128 7.78 13.60 -14.14
CA ARG A 128 8.84 14.01 -13.20
C ARG A 128 9.67 12.85 -12.65
N LYS A 129 9.41 11.63 -13.09
CA LYS A 129 10.01 10.41 -12.56
C LYS A 129 11.53 10.48 -12.52
N ASP A 130 12.18 10.84 -13.63
CA ASP A 130 13.63 10.89 -13.74
C ASP A 130 14.30 11.93 -12.83
N LYS A 131 13.54 12.94 -12.39
CA LYS A 131 14.00 13.98 -11.46
C LYS A 131 13.72 13.64 -10.01
N SER A 132 12.97 12.60 -9.73
CA SER A 132 12.59 12.18 -8.39
C SER A 132 13.59 11.17 -7.83
N ALA A 133 14.22 11.49 -6.71
CA ALA A 133 15.05 10.54 -5.99
C ALA A 133 14.26 9.33 -5.47
N PHE A 134 12.94 9.49 -5.25
CA PHE A 134 12.08 8.44 -4.71
C PHE A 134 11.44 7.59 -5.82
N TYR A 135 10.92 8.20 -6.89
CA TYR A 135 10.16 7.48 -7.92
C TYR A 135 10.99 7.07 -9.16
N LYS A 136 12.30 7.35 -9.18
CA LYS A 136 13.16 7.05 -10.33
C LYS A 136 13.04 5.61 -10.82
N GLU A 137 12.98 4.66 -9.89
CA GLU A 137 12.88 3.22 -10.19
C GLU A 137 11.42 2.70 -10.09
N ALA A 138 10.44 3.57 -9.81
CA ALA A 138 9.06 3.14 -9.64
C ALA A 138 8.40 2.70 -10.96
N THR A 139 7.58 1.68 -10.91
CA THR A 139 6.67 1.28 -12.00
C THR A 139 5.26 1.73 -11.66
N PHE A 140 4.67 2.60 -12.49
CA PHE A 140 3.29 3.05 -12.28
C PHE A 140 2.30 2.13 -13.00
N TYR A 141 1.23 1.78 -12.31
CA TYR A 141 0.15 0.93 -12.80
C TYR A 141 -1.15 1.70 -12.94
N SER A 142 -2.00 1.29 -13.89
CA SER A 142 -3.40 1.73 -13.92
C SER A 142 -4.26 0.86 -13.02
N VAL A 143 -5.48 1.32 -12.74
CA VAL A 143 -6.50 0.49 -12.07
C VAL A 143 -6.71 -0.83 -12.80
N LYS A 144 -6.73 -0.81 -14.15
CA LYS A 144 -6.88 -2.03 -14.96
C LYS A 144 -5.72 -3.01 -14.77
N ASP A 145 -4.47 -2.50 -14.74
CA ASP A 145 -3.30 -3.34 -14.52
C ASP A 145 -3.37 -4.02 -13.15
N ILE A 146 -3.69 -3.25 -12.11
CA ILE A 146 -3.80 -3.78 -10.73
C ILE A 146 -4.91 -4.83 -10.64
N VAL A 147 -6.10 -4.57 -11.20
CA VAL A 147 -7.20 -5.54 -11.21
C VAL A 147 -6.79 -6.82 -11.90
N LEU A 148 -6.13 -6.74 -13.07
CA LEU A 148 -5.66 -7.93 -13.80
C LEU A 148 -4.69 -8.78 -12.96
N HIS A 149 -3.74 -8.14 -12.27
CA HIS A 149 -2.81 -8.86 -11.39
C HIS A 149 -3.51 -9.46 -10.17
N LEU A 150 -4.51 -8.77 -9.61
CA LEU A 150 -5.32 -9.28 -8.50
C LEU A 150 -6.15 -10.50 -8.91
N GLU A 151 -6.79 -10.46 -10.07
CA GLU A 151 -7.55 -11.60 -10.62
C GLU A 151 -6.66 -12.83 -10.84
N LYS A 152 -5.47 -12.64 -11.40
CA LYS A 152 -4.47 -13.71 -11.56
C LYS A 152 -4.02 -14.30 -10.21
N ALA A 153 -3.98 -13.50 -9.15
CA ALA A 153 -3.66 -13.96 -7.80
C ALA A 153 -4.86 -14.60 -7.08
N GLY A 154 -6.04 -14.66 -7.70
CA GLY A 154 -7.25 -15.28 -7.15
C GLY A 154 -8.08 -14.36 -6.27
N PHE A 155 -7.95 -13.05 -6.41
CA PHE A 155 -8.87 -12.08 -5.81
C PHE A 155 -10.05 -11.79 -6.74
N GLY A 156 -11.20 -11.45 -6.14
CA GLY A 156 -12.40 -11.01 -6.85
C GLY A 156 -13.23 -10.09 -5.95
N SER A 157 -14.30 -9.51 -6.49
CA SER A 157 -15.16 -8.55 -5.78
C SER A 157 -14.41 -7.29 -5.39
N PHE A 158 -14.23 -6.40 -6.36
CA PHE A 158 -13.44 -5.17 -6.19
C PHE A 158 -14.31 -3.99 -5.74
N GLU A 159 -13.83 -3.25 -4.76
CA GLU A 159 -14.41 -1.98 -4.31
C GLU A 159 -13.37 -0.87 -4.47
N PHE A 160 -13.79 0.30 -4.94
CA PHE A 160 -12.88 1.40 -5.24
C PHE A 160 -13.25 2.66 -4.48
N ARG A 161 -12.23 3.38 -4.04
CA ARG A 161 -12.31 4.76 -3.54
C ARG A 161 -11.28 5.59 -4.27
N GLN A 162 -11.65 6.77 -4.69
CA GLN A 162 -10.74 7.74 -5.27
C GLN A 162 -10.61 8.93 -4.33
N THR A 163 -9.39 9.42 -4.20
CA THR A 163 -9.02 10.65 -3.51
C THR A 163 -8.32 11.57 -4.50
N LEU A 164 -8.00 12.79 -4.11
CA LEU A 164 -7.16 13.72 -4.88
C LEU A 164 -7.70 13.98 -6.29
N PHE A 165 -8.90 14.56 -6.36
CA PHE A 165 -9.57 14.93 -7.62
C PHE A 165 -8.97 16.18 -8.29
N LYS A 166 -8.09 16.89 -7.58
CA LYS A 166 -7.40 18.10 -8.04
C LYS A 166 -5.89 17.94 -7.91
N PRO A 167 -5.11 18.73 -8.64
CA PRO A 167 -3.67 18.85 -8.41
C PRO A 167 -3.37 19.23 -6.95
N LEU A 168 -2.20 18.81 -6.44
CA LEU A 168 -1.82 19.05 -5.02
C LEU A 168 -1.68 20.51 -4.67
N ASP A 169 -1.35 21.36 -5.62
CA ASP A 169 -1.21 22.82 -5.48
C ASP A 169 -2.56 23.56 -5.49
N GLU A 170 -3.66 22.87 -5.78
CA GLU A 170 -5.03 23.38 -5.72
C GLU A 170 -5.85 22.87 -4.52
N MET A 171 -5.18 22.22 -3.56
CA MET A 171 -5.85 21.59 -2.40
C MET A 171 -5.67 22.38 -1.12
#